data_536fa4cd8276581c6e3b7f41e7a0225b
#
_entry.id   536fa4cd8276581c6e3b7f41e7a0225b
#
_cell.length_a   1.000
_cell.length_b   1.000
_cell.length_c   1.000
_cell.angle_alpha   90.00
_cell.angle_beta   90.00
_cell.angle_gamma   90.00
#
_symmetry.space_group_name_H-M   'P 1'
#
loop_
_entity.id
_entity.type
_entity.pdbx_description
1 polymer ?
#
loop_
_entity_poly.entity_id
_entity_poly.type
_entity_poly.pdbx_seq_one_letter_code
_entity_poly.pdbx_strand_id
1 'polypeptide(L)'
;MNPQAELEFERILQAVRDCKMPGQKLYLVGGAVRDLLLGKEVHDFDFVTEAGSHDLTKALRKKLGGACFALDDERGFNRLILDGGKPNERHIDVAEFIGEDLQADLEARDFRINAMAIDVDHADELIDPLGGVDDLEQGILHMASPNSFANDPLRVLRAVRMLQAYNMGLAFETSEQLRVAVKDLRCVSSERVRDELFNILNLDNNEDSLRMLWYLGILSEVFPCVPRFEPHEPSESNISFDQSLKRVACLENYYLHLDQPILKTMVTLSAQAVPHKLAQWQSDLKIYLDGQLTRGRTIRNLLILLALLLRQDMKDGVPSSVQAMREYYKFSNLEGDFLSSIENAFLSDMFISARERAWSDLEVYKLLKQVKTATPGFALIGLAFADAELEQDSQAYKNNLENMLGLLSTWFERGHEIVKPQLLMDGDAIMHYSHLAPGPIIGELIEKLEEAQFLGTIKNIDQAEAFIDQQLV
;
A
#
# COMPACT_ATOMS: atom_id res chain seq x y z
N MET A 1 14.86 -21.76 5.65
CA MET A 1 13.57 -21.62 6.41
C MET A 1 13.81 -21.74 7.90
N ASN A 2 12.94 -21.16 8.73
CA ASN A 2 12.97 -21.46 10.15
C ASN A 2 12.36 -22.86 10.42
N PRO A 3 12.70 -23.55 11.54
CA PRO A 3 12.23 -24.92 11.80
C PRO A 3 10.70 -25.08 11.84
N GLN A 4 9.97 -24.05 12.22
CA GLN A 4 8.51 -24.09 12.30
C GLN A 4 7.87 -24.00 10.90
N ALA A 5 8.44 -23.19 10.02
CA ALA A 5 8.00 -23.08 8.62
C ALA A 5 8.30 -24.37 7.84
N GLU A 6 9.42 -25.02 8.14
CA GLU A 6 9.77 -26.33 7.56
C GLU A 6 8.79 -27.43 7.98
N LEU A 7 8.44 -27.49 9.27
CA LEU A 7 7.43 -28.43 9.77
C LEU A 7 6.05 -28.19 9.13
N GLU A 8 5.66 -26.95 8.94
CA GLU A 8 4.38 -26.61 8.32
C GLU A 8 4.35 -26.96 6.83
N PHE A 9 5.45 -26.69 6.13
CA PHE A 9 5.63 -27.10 4.74
C PHE A 9 5.48 -28.62 4.58
N GLU A 10 6.19 -29.42 5.38
CA GLU A 10 6.09 -30.88 5.37
C GLU A 10 4.69 -31.38 5.76
N ARG A 11 4.02 -30.74 6.71
CA ARG A 11 2.64 -31.03 7.10
C ARG A 11 1.69 -30.88 5.91
N ILE A 12 1.82 -29.79 5.15
CA ILE A 12 0.98 -29.54 3.97
C ILE A 12 1.28 -30.55 2.87
N LEU A 13 2.54 -30.80 2.55
CA LEU A 13 2.93 -31.79 1.55
C LEU A 13 2.42 -33.18 1.91
N GLN A 14 2.54 -33.60 3.17
CA GLN A 14 2.05 -34.89 3.62
C GLN A 14 0.51 -34.97 3.50
N ALA A 15 -0.19 -33.91 3.84
CA ALA A 15 -1.64 -33.86 3.69
C ALA A 15 -2.06 -33.97 2.22
N VAL A 16 -1.32 -33.37 1.32
CA VAL A 16 -1.53 -33.42 -0.13
C VAL A 16 -1.30 -34.84 -0.65
N ARG A 17 -0.20 -35.50 -0.26
CA ARG A 17 0.09 -36.92 -0.59
C ARG A 17 -1.02 -37.85 -0.16
N ASP A 18 -1.52 -37.65 1.06
CA ASP A 18 -2.56 -38.53 1.63
C ASP A 18 -3.95 -38.28 1.00
N CYS A 19 -4.20 -37.12 0.42
CA CYS A 19 -5.50 -36.76 -0.15
C CYS A 19 -5.60 -36.99 -1.66
N LYS A 20 -4.47 -37.10 -2.38
CA LYS A 20 -4.47 -37.32 -3.82
C LYS A 20 -5.00 -38.72 -4.15
N MET A 21 -5.59 -38.90 -5.32
CA MET A 21 -6.02 -40.18 -5.81
C MET A 21 -4.82 -41.09 -6.21
N PRO A 22 -4.93 -42.41 -6.06
CA PRO A 22 -3.89 -43.31 -6.53
C PRO A 22 -3.61 -43.13 -8.02
N GLY A 23 -2.33 -42.88 -8.35
CA GLY A 23 -1.88 -42.63 -9.74
C GLY A 23 -2.10 -41.22 -10.23
N GLN A 24 -2.71 -40.31 -9.46
CA GLN A 24 -2.84 -38.89 -9.81
C GLN A 24 -1.48 -38.20 -9.79
N LYS A 25 -1.09 -37.61 -10.89
CA LYS A 25 0.11 -36.77 -10.99
C LYS A 25 -0.18 -35.41 -10.37
N LEU A 26 0.66 -34.97 -9.48
CA LEU A 26 0.49 -33.74 -8.74
C LEU A 26 1.83 -33.08 -8.48
N TYR A 27 1.95 -31.81 -8.82
CA TYR A 27 3.20 -31.04 -8.72
C TYR A 27 3.01 -29.78 -7.94
N LEU A 28 3.94 -29.50 -7.02
CA LEU A 28 4.11 -28.17 -6.45
C LEU A 28 4.83 -27.30 -7.48
N VAL A 29 4.37 -26.08 -7.73
CA VAL A 29 4.85 -25.23 -8.81
C VAL A 29 4.96 -23.75 -8.42
N GLY A 30 5.52 -22.95 -9.28
CA GLY A 30 5.43 -21.49 -9.18
C GLY A 30 6.32 -20.90 -8.10
N GLY A 31 5.78 -19.85 -7.44
CA GLY A 31 6.47 -19.10 -6.40
C GLY A 31 6.93 -19.96 -5.23
N ALA A 32 6.17 -21.00 -4.88
CA ALA A 32 6.51 -21.92 -3.82
C ALA A 32 7.85 -22.65 -4.05
N VAL A 33 8.09 -23.14 -5.28
CA VAL A 33 9.34 -23.83 -5.64
C VAL A 33 10.51 -22.85 -5.60
N ARG A 34 10.34 -21.67 -6.19
CA ARG A 34 11.37 -20.61 -6.17
C ARG A 34 11.75 -20.23 -4.73
N ASP A 35 10.76 -19.99 -3.88
CA ASP A 35 10.99 -19.54 -2.51
C ASP A 35 11.65 -20.63 -1.65
N LEU A 36 11.33 -21.92 -1.90
CA LEU A 36 12.05 -23.06 -1.33
C LEU A 36 13.53 -23.07 -1.71
N LEU A 37 13.85 -22.91 -3.01
CA LEU A 37 15.22 -22.87 -3.49
C LEU A 37 16.03 -21.71 -2.89
N LEU A 38 15.37 -20.58 -2.63
CA LEU A 38 15.95 -19.41 -1.96
C LEU A 38 15.99 -19.52 -0.42
N GLY A 39 15.52 -20.64 0.16
CA GLY A 39 15.46 -20.82 1.61
C GLY A 39 14.44 -19.90 2.32
N LYS A 40 13.51 -19.29 1.58
CA LYS A 40 12.45 -18.43 2.10
C LYS A 40 11.27 -19.26 2.64
N GLU A 41 10.46 -18.65 3.48
CA GLU A 41 9.21 -19.25 3.96
C GLU A 41 8.15 -19.25 2.85
N VAL A 42 7.45 -20.37 2.67
CA VAL A 42 6.36 -20.52 1.70
C VAL A 42 5.03 -20.24 2.38
N HIS A 43 4.27 -19.28 1.88
CA HIS A 43 2.93 -18.92 2.36
C HIS A 43 1.83 -19.37 1.40
N ASP A 44 2.11 -19.32 0.10
CA ASP A 44 1.18 -19.70 -0.97
C ASP A 44 1.71 -20.99 -1.64
N PHE A 45 0.90 -22.05 -1.59
CA PHE A 45 1.23 -23.37 -2.13
C PHE A 45 0.43 -23.58 -3.41
N ASP A 46 1.08 -23.50 -4.55
CA ASP A 46 0.46 -23.72 -5.86
C ASP A 46 0.69 -25.17 -6.29
N PHE A 47 -0.38 -25.92 -6.47
CA PHE A 47 -0.34 -27.29 -6.99
C PHE A 47 -1.05 -27.35 -8.34
N VAL A 48 -0.48 -28.17 -9.25
CA VAL A 48 -1.11 -28.47 -10.53
C VAL A 48 -1.21 -29.98 -10.75
N THR A 49 -2.30 -30.41 -11.39
CA THR A 49 -2.63 -31.80 -11.68
C THR A 49 -3.27 -31.93 -13.06
N GLU A 50 -3.28 -33.14 -13.62
CA GLU A 50 -3.96 -33.40 -14.90
C GLU A 50 -5.49 -33.35 -14.80
N ALA A 51 -6.06 -33.71 -13.64
CA ALA A 51 -7.51 -33.68 -13.38
C ALA A 51 -7.81 -33.85 -11.88
N GLY A 52 -9.05 -33.54 -11.46
CA GLY A 52 -9.54 -33.82 -10.11
C GLY A 52 -9.13 -32.80 -9.06
N SER A 53 -8.77 -31.60 -9.46
CA SER A 53 -8.39 -30.49 -8.58
C SER A 53 -9.44 -30.15 -7.51
N HIS A 54 -10.71 -30.17 -7.90
CA HIS A 54 -11.82 -29.88 -7.00
C HIS A 54 -12.00 -30.94 -5.89
N ASP A 55 -11.92 -32.22 -6.23
CA ASP A 55 -12.05 -33.31 -5.28
C ASP A 55 -10.85 -33.34 -4.32
N LEU A 56 -9.65 -33.11 -4.81
CA LEU A 56 -8.44 -32.95 -4.02
C LEU A 56 -8.59 -31.80 -3.00
N THR A 57 -9.05 -30.62 -3.45
CA THR A 57 -9.23 -29.47 -2.56
C THR A 57 -10.27 -29.74 -1.48
N LYS A 58 -11.36 -30.43 -1.80
CA LYS A 58 -12.36 -30.87 -0.80
C LYS A 58 -11.77 -31.86 0.23
N ALA A 59 -10.96 -32.81 -0.23
CA ALA A 59 -10.27 -33.77 0.66
C ALA A 59 -9.29 -33.05 1.58
N LEU A 60 -8.51 -32.10 1.05
CA LEU A 60 -7.59 -31.25 1.83
C LEU A 60 -8.35 -30.43 2.88
N ARG A 61 -9.46 -29.80 2.51
CA ARG A 61 -10.31 -29.09 3.48
C ARG A 61 -10.78 -29.99 4.61
N LYS A 62 -11.20 -31.23 4.30
CA LYS A 62 -11.63 -32.17 5.31
C LYS A 62 -10.50 -32.58 6.27
N LYS A 63 -9.27 -32.64 5.77
CA LYS A 63 -8.07 -33.03 6.52
C LYS A 63 -7.44 -31.91 7.31
N LEU A 64 -7.28 -30.73 6.69
CA LEU A 64 -6.58 -29.59 7.26
C LEU A 64 -7.50 -28.54 7.89
N GLY A 65 -8.80 -28.59 7.60
CA GLY A 65 -9.75 -27.53 7.95
C GLY A 65 -9.70 -26.36 6.95
N GLY A 66 -10.17 -25.20 7.40
CA GLY A 66 -10.16 -23.97 6.60
C GLY A 66 -11.40 -23.78 5.73
N ALA A 67 -11.34 -22.76 4.87
CA ALA A 67 -12.39 -22.39 3.91
C ALA A 67 -11.92 -22.67 2.48
N CYS A 68 -12.71 -23.38 1.68
CA CYS A 68 -12.39 -23.60 0.28
C CYS A 68 -13.48 -23.07 -0.64
N PHE A 69 -13.06 -22.60 -1.82
CA PHE A 69 -13.94 -22.10 -2.88
C PHE A 69 -13.26 -22.25 -4.25
N ALA A 70 -14.10 -22.41 -5.28
CA ALA A 70 -13.62 -22.34 -6.65
C ALA A 70 -13.32 -20.89 -7.02
N LEU A 71 -12.18 -20.66 -7.65
CA LEU A 71 -11.80 -19.37 -8.22
C LEU A 71 -12.15 -19.31 -9.71
N ASP A 72 -12.03 -20.45 -10.39
CA ASP A 72 -12.39 -20.62 -11.80
C ASP A 72 -12.81 -22.08 -12.03
N ASP A 73 -14.13 -22.30 -12.16
CA ASP A 73 -14.68 -23.66 -12.34
C ASP A 73 -14.30 -24.26 -13.69
N GLU A 74 -14.17 -23.43 -14.74
CA GLU A 74 -13.84 -23.91 -16.09
C GLU A 74 -12.40 -24.42 -16.18
N ARG A 75 -11.49 -23.81 -15.39
CA ARG A 75 -10.07 -24.17 -15.30
C ARG A 75 -9.77 -25.11 -14.14
N GLY A 76 -10.77 -25.57 -13.42
CA GLY A 76 -10.57 -26.38 -12.22
C GLY A 76 -9.70 -25.72 -11.16
N PHE A 77 -9.73 -24.38 -11.04
CA PHE A 77 -8.90 -23.63 -10.10
C PHE A 77 -9.63 -23.43 -8.78
N ASN A 78 -9.08 -24.04 -7.73
CA ASN A 78 -9.66 -24.03 -6.40
C ASN A 78 -8.66 -23.52 -5.38
N ARG A 79 -9.13 -22.78 -4.37
CA ARG A 79 -8.34 -22.27 -3.25
C ARG A 79 -8.84 -22.79 -1.93
N LEU A 80 -7.93 -23.22 -1.07
CA LEU A 80 -8.16 -23.51 0.33
C LEU A 80 -7.37 -22.48 1.16
N ILE A 81 -8.07 -21.75 2.03
CA ILE A 81 -7.46 -20.83 3.00
C ILE A 81 -7.40 -21.51 4.37
N LEU A 82 -6.20 -21.63 4.91
CA LEU A 82 -5.94 -22.05 6.28
C LEU A 82 -5.69 -20.82 7.16
N ASP A 83 -6.20 -20.85 8.40
CA ASP A 83 -6.04 -19.78 9.39
C ASP A 83 -6.46 -18.40 8.90
N GLY A 84 -7.50 -18.32 8.08
CA GLY A 84 -7.96 -17.09 7.44
C GLY A 84 -8.15 -15.93 8.42
N GLY A 85 -7.57 -14.77 8.08
CA GLY A 85 -7.60 -13.55 8.89
C GLY A 85 -6.60 -13.52 10.06
N LYS A 86 -5.71 -14.51 10.19
CA LYS A 86 -4.62 -14.55 11.18
C LYS A 86 -3.27 -14.25 10.54
N PRO A 87 -2.24 -13.87 11.32
CA PRO A 87 -0.91 -13.57 10.80
C PRO A 87 -0.23 -14.72 10.04
N ASN A 88 -0.62 -15.96 10.35
CA ASN A 88 -0.11 -17.19 9.73
C ASN A 88 -1.07 -17.77 8.68
N GLU A 89 -1.90 -16.95 8.05
CA GLU A 89 -2.75 -17.37 6.94
C GLU A 89 -1.91 -18.03 5.83
N ARG A 90 -2.39 -19.18 5.33
CA ARG A 90 -1.78 -19.93 4.21
C ARG A 90 -2.82 -20.20 3.15
N HIS A 91 -2.38 -20.12 1.90
CA HIS A 91 -3.21 -20.46 0.76
C HIS A 91 -2.69 -21.76 0.13
N ILE A 92 -3.61 -22.65 -0.20
CA ILE A 92 -3.33 -23.85 -1.00
C ILE A 92 -4.20 -23.75 -2.23
N ASP A 93 -3.57 -23.50 -3.36
CA ASP A 93 -4.21 -23.41 -4.66
C ASP A 93 -4.00 -24.71 -5.41
N VAL A 94 -5.06 -25.25 -5.96
CA VAL A 94 -5.00 -26.46 -6.78
C VAL A 94 -5.69 -26.18 -8.10
N ALA A 95 -4.95 -26.34 -9.20
CA ALA A 95 -5.44 -26.12 -10.55
C ALA A 95 -5.19 -27.34 -11.44
N GLU A 96 -5.92 -27.42 -12.54
CA GLU A 96 -5.59 -28.35 -13.62
C GLU A 96 -4.58 -27.71 -14.57
N PHE A 97 -3.78 -28.53 -15.30
CA PHE A 97 -2.75 -28.04 -16.21
C PHE A 97 -3.28 -27.04 -17.23
N ILE A 98 -2.51 -26.04 -17.51
CA ILE A 98 -2.70 -25.20 -18.69
C ILE A 98 -2.03 -25.90 -19.87
N GLY A 99 -2.83 -26.49 -20.74
CA GLY A 99 -2.34 -27.30 -21.87
C GLY A 99 -2.43 -28.80 -21.63
N GLU A 100 -1.65 -29.58 -22.38
CA GLU A 100 -1.78 -31.05 -22.39
C GLU A 100 -0.99 -31.76 -21.30
N ASP A 101 0.05 -31.10 -20.78
CA ASP A 101 0.97 -31.68 -19.81
C ASP A 101 1.63 -30.63 -18.91
N LEU A 102 2.46 -31.10 -17.98
CA LEU A 102 3.22 -30.23 -17.06
C LEU A 102 4.15 -29.27 -17.80
N GLN A 103 4.78 -29.66 -18.89
CA GLN A 103 5.69 -28.79 -19.63
C GLN A 103 4.94 -27.62 -20.25
N ALA A 104 3.78 -27.86 -20.85
CA ALA A 104 2.92 -26.83 -21.41
C ALA A 104 2.43 -25.85 -20.31
N ASP A 105 2.11 -26.36 -19.10
CA ASP A 105 1.76 -25.52 -17.94
C ASP A 105 2.92 -24.61 -17.53
N LEU A 106 4.15 -25.16 -17.45
CA LEU A 106 5.33 -24.39 -17.08
C LEU A 106 5.67 -23.31 -18.14
N GLU A 107 5.57 -23.62 -19.41
CA GLU A 107 5.79 -22.67 -20.52
C GLU A 107 4.71 -21.57 -20.59
N ALA A 108 3.50 -21.83 -20.08
CA ALA A 108 2.41 -20.85 -20.00
C ALA A 108 2.60 -19.82 -18.86
N ARG A 109 3.56 -20.05 -17.94
CA ARG A 109 3.82 -19.14 -16.80
C ARG A 109 4.48 -17.84 -17.22
N ASP A 110 4.67 -16.93 -16.26
CA ASP A 110 5.22 -15.59 -16.51
C ASP A 110 6.75 -15.64 -16.77
N PHE A 111 7.52 -16.18 -15.81
CA PHE A 111 8.98 -16.17 -15.83
C PHE A 111 9.55 -17.55 -15.52
N ARG A 112 10.77 -17.85 -16.02
CA ARG A 112 11.45 -19.13 -15.79
C ARG A 112 11.59 -19.46 -14.32
N ILE A 113 11.89 -18.47 -13.47
CA ILE A 113 12.01 -18.65 -12.01
C ILE A 113 10.70 -19.10 -11.34
N ASN A 114 9.55 -18.95 -12.00
CA ASN A 114 8.25 -19.43 -11.56
C ASN A 114 7.76 -20.63 -12.37
N ALA A 115 8.57 -21.12 -13.31
CA ALA A 115 8.24 -22.21 -14.21
C ALA A 115 9.04 -23.49 -13.86
N MET A 116 9.16 -23.72 -12.56
CA MET A 116 9.77 -24.93 -11.98
C MET A 116 8.70 -25.74 -11.23
N ALA A 117 8.91 -27.04 -11.11
CA ALA A 117 8.00 -27.93 -10.43
C ALA A 117 8.74 -28.95 -9.55
N ILE A 118 8.06 -29.44 -8.51
CA ILE A 118 8.48 -30.56 -7.67
C ILE A 118 7.36 -31.61 -7.68
N ASP A 119 7.67 -32.84 -8.05
CA ASP A 119 6.72 -33.95 -7.94
C ASP A 119 6.42 -34.23 -6.46
N VAL A 120 5.14 -34.24 -6.09
CA VAL A 120 4.74 -34.44 -4.70
C VAL A 120 5.15 -35.80 -4.15
N ASP A 121 5.26 -36.84 -5.00
CA ASP A 121 5.71 -38.19 -4.60
C ASP A 121 7.25 -38.31 -4.54
N HIS A 122 7.98 -37.46 -5.28
CA HIS A 122 9.44 -37.43 -5.39
C HIS A 122 9.97 -36.02 -5.10
N ALA A 123 9.77 -35.57 -3.84
CA ALA A 123 10.02 -34.16 -3.45
C ALA A 123 11.50 -33.74 -3.56
N ASP A 124 12.42 -34.63 -3.76
CA ASP A 124 13.85 -34.42 -4.02
C ASP A 124 14.18 -34.23 -5.51
N GLU A 125 13.21 -34.46 -6.41
CA GLU A 125 13.40 -34.26 -7.85
C GLU A 125 12.81 -32.92 -8.30
N LEU A 126 13.69 -31.98 -8.63
CA LEU A 126 13.31 -30.69 -9.23
C LEU A 126 13.15 -30.87 -10.75
N ILE A 127 12.03 -30.42 -11.27
CA ILE A 127 11.71 -30.35 -12.69
C ILE A 127 11.85 -28.89 -13.15
N ASP A 128 12.90 -28.62 -13.94
CA ASP A 128 13.22 -27.28 -14.42
C ASP A 128 13.55 -27.31 -15.93
N PRO A 129 12.55 -27.44 -16.79
CA PRO A 129 12.79 -27.54 -18.23
C PRO A 129 13.21 -26.23 -18.88
N LEU A 130 13.02 -25.07 -18.22
CA LEU A 130 13.27 -23.75 -18.78
C LEU A 130 14.52 -23.06 -18.22
N GLY A 131 15.21 -23.65 -17.23
CA GLY A 131 16.43 -23.09 -16.63
C GLY A 131 16.15 -22.00 -15.60
N GLY A 132 15.09 -22.14 -14.81
CA GLY A 132 14.76 -21.20 -13.73
C GLY A 132 15.78 -21.18 -12.60
N VAL A 133 16.47 -22.29 -12.32
CA VAL A 133 17.57 -22.36 -11.34
C VAL A 133 18.74 -21.50 -11.79
N ASP A 134 19.15 -21.65 -13.05
CA ASP A 134 20.24 -20.84 -13.62
C ASP A 134 19.91 -19.34 -13.55
N ASP A 135 18.67 -18.97 -13.83
CA ASP A 135 18.18 -17.59 -13.70
C ASP A 135 18.29 -17.06 -12.27
N LEU A 136 17.94 -17.88 -11.27
CA LEU A 136 18.08 -17.52 -9.85
C LEU A 136 19.54 -17.36 -9.43
N GLU A 137 20.43 -18.27 -9.86
CA GLU A 137 21.85 -18.23 -9.54
C GLU A 137 22.55 -17.03 -10.19
N GLN A 138 22.18 -16.69 -11.43
CA GLN A 138 22.75 -15.56 -12.17
C GLN A 138 22.10 -14.21 -11.78
N GLY A 139 20.97 -14.23 -11.09
CA GLY A 139 20.20 -13.03 -10.79
C GLY A 139 19.63 -12.36 -12.05
N ILE A 140 19.18 -13.13 -13.05
CA ILE A 140 18.65 -12.61 -14.31
C ILE A 140 17.24 -13.13 -14.52
N LEU A 141 16.30 -12.24 -14.83
CA LEU A 141 14.90 -12.57 -15.07
C LEU A 141 14.64 -12.78 -16.56
N HIS A 142 14.29 -14.02 -16.95
CA HIS A 142 13.80 -14.36 -18.28
C HIS A 142 12.30 -14.65 -18.26
N MET A 143 11.58 -14.23 -19.31
CA MET A 143 10.22 -14.69 -19.56
C MET A 143 10.22 -16.22 -19.83
N ALA A 144 9.14 -16.90 -19.42
CA ALA A 144 9.02 -18.35 -19.59
C ALA A 144 8.85 -18.74 -21.08
N SER A 145 8.19 -17.90 -21.87
CA SER A 145 8.01 -18.10 -23.32
C SER A 145 7.95 -16.77 -24.06
N PRO A 146 8.20 -16.76 -25.39
CA PRO A 146 8.13 -15.54 -26.21
C PRO A 146 6.75 -14.86 -26.19
N ASN A 147 5.70 -15.61 -25.92
CA ASN A 147 4.32 -15.09 -25.86
C ASN A 147 3.89 -14.70 -24.44
N SER A 148 4.77 -14.76 -23.45
CA SER A 148 4.43 -14.55 -22.05
C SER A 148 3.68 -13.24 -21.83
N PHE A 149 4.19 -12.11 -22.28
CA PHE A 149 3.54 -10.81 -22.11
C PHE A 149 2.28 -10.63 -22.98
N ALA A 150 2.25 -11.22 -24.17
CA ALA A 150 1.07 -11.18 -25.05
C ALA A 150 -0.11 -11.96 -24.46
N ASN A 151 0.16 -13.06 -23.78
CA ASN A 151 -0.83 -13.89 -23.10
C ASN A 151 -1.46 -13.16 -21.90
N ASP A 152 -0.67 -12.38 -21.14
CA ASP A 152 -1.13 -11.56 -20.02
C ASP A 152 -0.24 -10.32 -19.86
N PRO A 153 -0.69 -9.16 -20.33
CA PRO A 153 0.09 -7.91 -20.23
C PRO A 153 0.38 -7.46 -18.79
N LEU A 154 -0.39 -7.93 -17.78
CA LEU A 154 -0.09 -7.64 -16.37
C LEU A 154 1.30 -8.14 -15.96
N ARG A 155 1.86 -9.11 -16.67
CA ARG A 155 3.21 -9.63 -16.43
C ARG A 155 4.31 -8.57 -16.58
N VAL A 156 4.03 -7.46 -17.27
CA VAL A 156 4.90 -6.29 -17.32
C VAL A 156 5.12 -5.69 -15.93
N LEU A 157 4.05 -5.51 -15.15
CA LEU A 157 4.15 -5.07 -13.75
C LEU A 157 4.77 -6.15 -12.85
N ARG A 158 4.38 -7.41 -13.06
CA ARG A 158 4.96 -8.55 -12.34
C ARG A 158 6.47 -8.68 -12.56
N ALA A 159 6.97 -8.34 -13.76
CA ALA A 159 8.42 -8.27 -14.02
C ALA A 159 9.11 -7.28 -13.08
N VAL A 160 8.59 -6.04 -12.97
CA VAL A 160 9.14 -5.04 -12.05
C VAL A 160 9.12 -5.53 -10.60
N ARG A 161 8.03 -6.17 -10.18
CA ARG A 161 7.95 -6.78 -8.85
C ARG A 161 8.99 -7.86 -8.63
N MET A 162 9.22 -8.76 -9.60
CA MET A 162 10.24 -9.82 -9.50
C MET A 162 11.65 -9.23 -9.44
N LEU A 163 11.95 -8.26 -10.31
CA LEU A 163 13.25 -7.58 -10.32
C LEU A 163 13.58 -6.98 -8.94
N GLN A 164 12.63 -6.31 -8.32
CA GLN A 164 12.82 -5.68 -7.00
C GLN A 164 12.83 -6.70 -5.87
N ALA A 165 11.86 -7.63 -5.81
CA ALA A 165 11.73 -8.59 -4.72
C ALA A 165 12.92 -9.55 -4.61
N TYR A 166 13.61 -9.80 -5.70
CA TYR A 166 14.72 -10.76 -5.78
C TYR A 166 16.05 -10.12 -6.21
N ASN A 167 16.10 -8.78 -6.34
CA ASN A 167 17.28 -8.02 -6.76
C ASN A 167 17.91 -8.59 -8.04
N MET A 168 17.10 -8.77 -9.08
CA MET A 168 17.50 -9.38 -10.34
C MET A 168 17.70 -8.33 -11.44
N GLY A 169 18.54 -8.65 -12.43
CA GLY A 169 18.61 -7.94 -13.70
C GLY A 169 17.59 -8.48 -14.70
N LEU A 170 17.28 -7.71 -15.73
CA LEU A 170 16.37 -8.11 -16.80
C LEU A 170 17.16 -8.63 -18.00
N ALA A 171 16.84 -9.83 -18.47
CA ALA A 171 17.45 -10.37 -19.70
C ALA A 171 17.11 -9.50 -20.91
N PHE A 172 18.03 -9.41 -21.87
CA PHE A 172 17.88 -8.53 -23.04
C PHE A 172 16.60 -8.82 -23.82
N GLU A 173 16.34 -10.06 -24.17
CA GLU A 173 15.16 -10.47 -24.94
C GLU A 173 13.86 -10.20 -24.16
N THR A 174 13.89 -10.42 -22.85
CA THR A 174 12.76 -10.12 -21.96
C THR A 174 12.49 -8.61 -21.91
N SER A 175 13.54 -7.78 -21.86
CA SER A 175 13.43 -6.32 -21.88
C SER A 175 12.80 -5.80 -23.16
N GLU A 176 13.22 -6.32 -24.32
CA GLU A 176 12.67 -5.93 -25.62
C GLU A 176 11.17 -6.28 -25.73
N GLN A 177 10.79 -7.50 -25.33
CA GLN A 177 9.39 -7.93 -25.34
C GLN A 177 8.53 -7.13 -24.33
N LEU A 178 9.08 -6.85 -23.14
CA LEU A 178 8.42 -6.04 -22.13
C LEU A 178 8.09 -4.64 -22.66
N ARG A 179 9.06 -3.97 -23.32
CA ARG A 179 8.85 -2.62 -23.89
C ARG A 179 7.73 -2.58 -24.92
N VAL A 180 7.62 -3.63 -25.74
CA VAL A 180 6.53 -3.76 -26.72
C VAL A 180 5.18 -3.91 -26.01
N ALA A 181 5.14 -4.73 -24.95
CA ALA A 181 3.91 -5.09 -24.24
C ALA A 181 3.39 -4.00 -23.26
N VAL A 182 4.19 -2.99 -22.92
CA VAL A 182 3.79 -1.92 -21.99
C VAL A 182 2.45 -1.30 -22.37
N LYS A 183 2.22 -1.03 -23.66
CA LYS A 183 0.99 -0.40 -24.16
C LYS A 183 -0.25 -1.28 -23.97
N ASP A 184 -0.06 -2.59 -23.91
CA ASP A 184 -1.15 -3.56 -23.77
C ASP A 184 -1.69 -3.62 -22.35
N LEU A 185 -1.01 -2.98 -21.37
CA LEU A 185 -1.52 -2.80 -20.00
C LEU A 185 -2.89 -2.09 -19.99
N ARG A 186 -3.20 -1.28 -20.98
CA ARG A 186 -4.52 -0.65 -21.16
C ARG A 186 -5.66 -1.64 -21.34
N CYS A 187 -5.36 -2.87 -21.79
CA CYS A 187 -6.32 -3.93 -21.97
C CYS A 187 -6.59 -4.73 -20.70
N VAL A 188 -5.76 -4.54 -19.66
CA VAL A 188 -5.90 -5.19 -18.36
C VAL A 188 -6.91 -4.41 -17.51
N SER A 189 -7.75 -5.10 -16.74
CA SER A 189 -8.68 -4.42 -15.84
C SER A 189 -7.94 -3.58 -14.80
N SER A 190 -8.47 -2.41 -14.52
CA SER A 190 -7.85 -1.46 -13.59
C SER A 190 -7.66 -2.02 -12.19
N GLU A 191 -8.52 -2.95 -11.76
CA GLU A 191 -8.42 -3.64 -10.49
C GLU A 191 -7.17 -4.54 -10.43
N ARG A 192 -6.90 -5.32 -11.50
CA ARG A 192 -5.70 -6.16 -11.57
C ARG A 192 -4.43 -5.32 -11.60
N VAL A 193 -4.43 -4.23 -12.37
CA VAL A 193 -3.29 -3.27 -12.41
C VAL A 193 -3.06 -2.65 -11.04
N ARG A 194 -4.13 -2.17 -10.39
CA ARG A 194 -4.07 -1.63 -9.03
C ARG A 194 -3.47 -2.63 -8.05
N ASP A 195 -4.01 -3.85 -8.02
CA ASP A 195 -3.61 -4.84 -7.03
C ASP A 195 -2.12 -5.24 -7.22
N GLU A 196 -1.66 -5.36 -8.46
CA GLU A 196 -0.24 -5.61 -8.74
C GLU A 196 0.66 -4.40 -8.42
N LEU A 197 0.18 -3.17 -8.66
CA LEU A 197 0.88 -1.96 -8.22
C LEU A 197 1.05 -1.93 -6.69
N PHE A 198 -0.01 -2.26 -5.94
CA PHE A 198 0.09 -2.34 -4.48
C PHE A 198 1.01 -3.47 -4.01
N ASN A 199 1.11 -4.59 -4.74
CA ASN A 199 2.11 -5.62 -4.48
C ASN A 199 3.55 -5.11 -4.67
N ILE A 200 3.79 -4.22 -5.64
CA ILE A 200 5.07 -3.53 -5.79
C ILE A 200 5.30 -2.58 -4.61
N LEU A 201 4.32 -1.75 -4.24
CA LEU A 201 4.43 -0.79 -3.14
C LEU A 201 4.54 -1.46 -1.76
N ASN A 202 4.21 -2.75 -1.63
CA ASN A 202 4.44 -3.55 -0.42
C ASN A 202 5.90 -3.97 -0.24
N LEU A 203 6.72 -3.85 -1.29
CA LEU A 203 8.15 -4.10 -1.20
C LEU A 203 8.87 -2.92 -0.53
N ASP A 204 10.13 -3.15 -0.17
CA ASP A 204 11.04 -2.08 0.21
C ASP A 204 11.61 -1.40 -1.06
N ASN A 205 12.18 -0.20 -0.90
CA ASN A 205 12.78 0.59 -1.98
C ASN A 205 11.78 1.00 -3.08
N ASN A 206 10.66 1.59 -2.69
CA ASN A 206 9.64 2.07 -3.61
C ASN A 206 10.16 3.17 -4.55
N GLU A 207 11.13 4.00 -4.10
CA GLU A 207 11.78 4.97 -4.99
C GLU A 207 12.36 4.29 -6.23
N ASP A 208 13.14 3.21 -6.05
CA ASP A 208 13.75 2.46 -7.14
C ASP A 208 12.69 1.78 -8.02
N SER A 209 11.66 1.19 -7.40
CA SER A 209 10.54 0.57 -8.10
C SER A 209 9.80 1.56 -8.99
N LEU A 210 9.46 2.74 -8.45
CA LEU A 210 8.76 3.80 -9.18
C LEU A 210 9.63 4.42 -10.26
N ARG A 211 10.93 4.57 -10.03
CA ARG A 211 11.90 5.02 -11.02
C ARG A 211 12.02 4.04 -12.18
N MET A 212 12.03 2.74 -11.88
CA MET A 212 12.02 1.68 -12.89
C MET A 212 10.73 1.68 -13.71
N LEU A 213 9.56 1.78 -13.07
CA LEU A 213 8.27 1.89 -13.74
C LEU A 213 8.22 3.10 -14.69
N TRP A 214 8.78 4.24 -14.26
CA TRP A 214 8.88 5.43 -15.09
C TRP A 214 9.82 5.23 -16.28
N TYR A 215 11.03 4.72 -16.03
CA TYR A 215 12.04 4.50 -17.06
C TYR A 215 11.58 3.54 -18.16
N LEU A 216 10.81 2.51 -17.79
CA LEU A 216 10.20 1.55 -18.71
C LEU A 216 8.94 2.09 -19.41
N GLY A 217 8.50 3.30 -19.12
CA GLY A 217 7.27 3.89 -19.67
C GLY A 217 5.98 3.31 -19.09
N ILE A 218 6.07 2.52 -18.02
CA ILE A 218 4.92 1.83 -17.41
C ILE A 218 4.04 2.81 -16.65
N LEU A 219 4.62 3.83 -15.99
CA LEU A 219 3.84 4.78 -15.20
C LEU A 219 2.80 5.56 -16.03
N SER A 220 3.09 5.88 -17.29
CA SER A 220 2.14 6.54 -18.17
C SER A 220 0.92 5.67 -18.50
N GLU A 221 1.11 4.35 -18.55
CA GLU A 221 0.03 3.39 -18.78
C GLU A 221 -0.74 3.06 -17.50
N VAL A 222 -0.05 3.01 -16.36
CA VAL A 222 -0.64 2.78 -15.04
C VAL A 222 -1.41 4.00 -14.54
N PHE A 223 -0.94 5.22 -14.86
CA PHE A 223 -1.60 6.47 -14.48
C PHE A 223 -1.98 7.30 -15.71
N PRO A 224 -2.88 6.82 -16.57
CA PRO A 224 -3.22 7.50 -17.82
C PRO A 224 -3.85 8.89 -17.64
N CYS A 225 -4.34 9.18 -16.41
CA CYS A 225 -4.87 10.49 -16.02
C CYS A 225 -3.78 11.47 -15.56
N VAL A 226 -2.50 11.07 -15.55
CA VAL A 226 -1.38 11.90 -15.09
C VAL A 226 -0.37 12.12 -16.22
N PRO A 227 -0.54 13.17 -17.06
CA PRO A 227 0.25 13.38 -18.29
C PRO A 227 1.78 13.48 -18.08
N ARG A 228 2.23 13.77 -16.88
CA ARG A 228 3.64 14.01 -16.54
C ARG A 228 4.55 12.79 -16.50
N PHE A 229 3.99 11.58 -16.67
CA PHE A 229 4.76 10.35 -16.60
C PHE A 229 5.33 9.88 -17.95
N GLU A 230 5.36 10.75 -18.96
CA GLU A 230 5.99 10.43 -20.24
C GLU A 230 7.52 10.57 -20.13
N PRO A 231 8.31 9.51 -20.44
CA PRO A 231 9.73 9.43 -20.06
C PRO A 231 10.72 10.16 -20.99
N HIS A 232 10.29 10.79 -22.08
CA HIS A 232 11.20 11.09 -23.19
C HIS A 232 11.45 12.57 -23.55
N GLU A 233 10.94 13.53 -22.79
CA GLU A 233 11.30 14.93 -23.01
C GLU A 233 11.97 15.54 -21.77
N PRO A 234 13.13 16.25 -21.93
CA PRO A 234 13.70 17.06 -20.87
C PRO A 234 12.81 18.30 -20.70
N SER A 235 11.83 18.19 -19.81
CA SER A 235 10.85 19.22 -19.53
C SER A 235 10.78 19.49 -18.03
N GLU A 236 10.12 20.57 -17.64
CA GLU A 236 9.76 20.85 -16.24
C GLU A 236 9.06 19.65 -15.54
N SER A 237 8.45 18.74 -16.32
CA SER A 237 7.85 17.50 -15.84
C SER A 237 8.85 16.53 -15.20
N ASN A 238 10.10 16.46 -15.67
CA ASN A 238 11.13 15.57 -15.10
C ASN A 238 11.59 16.06 -13.72
N ILE A 239 11.73 17.37 -13.54
CA ILE A 239 12.06 17.95 -12.22
C ILE A 239 10.94 17.66 -11.23
N SER A 240 9.69 17.80 -11.65
CA SER A 240 8.52 17.47 -10.81
C SER A 240 8.45 15.99 -10.42
N PHE A 241 8.85 15.07 -11.32
CA PHE A 241 8.89 13.64 -11.02
C PHE A 241 10.00 13.31 -10.02
N ASP A 242 11.21 13.83 -10.21
CA ASP A 242 12.31 13.61 -9.26
C ASP A 242 12.00 14.19 -7.86
N GLN A 243 11.29 15.29 -7.76
CA GLN A 243 10.81 15.83 -6.48
C GLN A 243 9.79 14.87 -5.84
N SER A 244 8.88 14.29 -6.63
CA SER A 244 7.93 13.31 -6.13
C SER A 244 8.63 12.05 -5.62
N LEU A 245 9.66 11.56 -6.33
CA LEU A 245 10.48 10.42 -5.87
C LEU A 245 11.24 10.73 -4.58
N LYS A 246 11.79 11.92 -4.43
CA LYS A 246 12.43 12.34 -3.16
C LYS A 246 11.44 12.33 -2.00
N ARG A 247 10.19 12.76 -2.19
CA ARG A 247 9.14 12.67 -1.16
C ARG A 247 8.85 11.23 -0.78
N VAL A 248 8.77 10.34 -1.78
CA VAL A 248 8.61 8.89 -1.53
C VAL A 248 9.78 8.36 -0.71
N ALA A 249 11.02 8.66 -1.10
CA ALA A 249 12.21 8.24 -0.36
C ALA A 249 12.23 8.75 1.09
N CYS A 250 11.79 10.00 1.33
CA CYS A 250 11.65 10.52 2.69
C CYS A 250 10.64 9.71 3.52
N LEU A 251 9.45 9.41 2.97
CA LEU A 251 8.43 8.61 3.66
C LEU A 251 8.93 7.20 3.97
N GLU A 252 9.63 6.56 3.05
CA GLU A 252 10.23 5.24 3.28
C GLU A 252 11.28 5.29 4.38
N ASN A 253 12.14 6.30 4.34
CA ASN A 253 13.15 6.51 5.37
C ASN A 253 12.50 6.72 6.76
N TYR A 254 11.39 7.47 6.85
CA TYR A 254 10.67 7.62 8.11
C TYR A 254 10.15 6.27 8.59
N TYR A 255 9.51 5.48 7.73
CA TYR A 255 8.98 4.16 8.07
C TYR A 255 10.07 3.18 8.53
N LEU A 256 11.18 3.09 7.81
CA LEU A 256 12.32 2.22 8.16
C LEU A 256 12.90 2.54 9.53
N HIS A 257 12.94 3.83 9.92
CA HIS A 257 13.42 4.23 11.23
C HIS A 257 12.44 3.90 12.37
N LEU A 258 11.15 3.67 12.07
CA LEU A 258 10.20 3.21 13.07
C LEU A 258 10.40 1.73 13.45
N ASP A 259 11.11 0.94 12.65
CA ASP A 259 11.42 -0.47 12.94
C ASP A 259 12.75 -0.66 13.67
N GLN A 260 13.61 0.37 13.72
CA GLN A 260 14.93 0.26 14.32
C GLN A 260 14.90 0.70 15.78
N PRO A 261 15.56 -0.05 16.70
CA PRO A 261 15.80 0.45 18.04
C PRO A 261 16.63 1.73 17.94
N ILE A 262 16.24 2.76 18.68
CA ILE A 262 16.96 4.05 18.72
C ILE A 262 18.39 3.82 19.18
N LEU A 263 19.30 3.57 18.25
CA LEU A 263 20.72 3.53 18.52
C LEU A 263 21.17 4.97 18.77
N LYS A 264 21.47 5.28 20.04
CA LYS A 264 21.93 6.58 20.54
C LYS A 264 23.27 7.07 19.96
N THR A 265 23.85 6.38 19.00
CA THR A 265 25.20 6.63 18.50
C THR A 265 25.24 6.68 16.98
N MET A 266 25.67 7.80 16.47
CA MET A 266 26.01 8.22 15.11
C MET A 266 24.94 9.03 14.37
N VAL A 267 24.91 10.31 14.69
CA VAL A 267 24.17 11.35 13.99
C VAL A 267 25.15 12.08 13.09
N THR A 268 25.06 11.89 11.80
CA THR A 268 25.43 12.93 10.83
C THR A 268 24.22 13.85 10.64
N LEU A 269 24.38 15.08 11.00
CA LEU A 269 23.38 16.04 11.48
C LEU A 269 22.29 16.52 10.49
N SER A 270 22.27 16.12 9.23
CA SER A 270 21.33 16.73 8.26
C SER A 270 20.22 15.81 7.76
N ALA A 271 20.47 14.55 7.49
CA ALA A 271 19.45 13.64 6.91
C ALA A 271 18.58 12.88 7.94
N GLN A 272 18.87 13.01 9.23
CA GLN A 272 18.24 12.25 10.33
C GLN A 272 17.37 13.11 11.27
N ALA A 273 17.16 14.39 10.96
CA ALA A 273 16.45 15.28 11.90
C ALA A 273 14.97 14.87 12.08
N VAL A 274 14.25 14.57 11.00
CA VAL A 274 12.82 14.20 11.06
C VAL A 274 12.61 12.81 11.66
N PRO A 275 13.29 11.74 11.21
CA PRO A 275 13.13 10.40 11.81
C PRO A 275 13.36 10.39 13.32
N HIS A 276 14.40 11.09 13.80
CA HIS A 276 14.67 11.17 15.24
C HIS A 276 13.54 11.87 16.03
N LYS A 277 12.92 12.90 15.45
CA LYS A 277 11.79 13.59 16.09
C LYS A 277 10.50 12.75 16.06
N LEU A 278 10.32 11.90 15.05
CA LEU A 278 9.19 10.97 14.98
C LEU A 278 9.29 9.81 15.96
N ALA A 279 10.48 9.51 16.48
CA ALA A 279 10.74 8.39 17.37
C ALA A 279 9.90 8.41 18.67
N GLN A 280 9.46 9.59 19.13
CA GLN A 280 8.59 9.72 20.31
C GLN A 280 7.20 9.09 20.10
N TRP A 281 6.74 8.95 18.84
CA TRP A 281 5.46 8.31 18.46
C TRP A 281 5.69 7.01 17.67
N GLN A 282 6.84 6.37 17.83
CA GLN A 282 7.28 5.21 17.04
C GLN A 282 6.20 4.13 16.93
N SER A 283 5.68 3.68 18.07
CA SER A 283 4.67 2.61 18.11
C SER A 283 3.35 3.02 17.47
N ASP A 284 2.89 4.24 17.75
CA ASP A 284 1.60 4.73 17.26
C ASP A 284 1.66 4.96 15.75
N LEU A 285 2.75 5.55 15.24
CA LEU A 285 2.98 5.74 13.82
C LEU A 285 3.13 4.42 13.07
N LYS A 286 3.81 3.43 13.67
CA LYS A 286 3.93 2.10 13.07
C LYS A 286 2.56 1.43 12.93
N ILE A 287 1.77 1.40 14.01
CA ILE A 287 0.40 0.87 14.00
C ILE A 287 -0.46 1.60 12.96
N TYR A 288 -0.33 2.93 12.88
CA TYR A 288 -1.05 3.73 11.91
C TYR A 288 -0.69 3.38 10.48
N LEU A 289 0.61 3.34 10.14
CA LEU A 289 1.10 3.10 8.78
C LEU A 289 0.84 1.67 8.30
N ASP A 290 0.90 0.68 9.18
CA ASP A 290 0.58 -0.72 8.90
C ASP A 290 -0.94 -0.98 8.85
N GLY A 291 -1.74 -0.02 9.33
CA GLY A 291 -3.20 -0.06 9.27
C GLY A 291 -3.70 -0.18 7.83
N GLN A 292 -4.76 -0.96 7.62
CA GLN A 292 -5.37 -1.17 6.32
C GLN A 292 -6.77 -0.56 6.26
N LEU A 293 -7.02 0.30 5.28
CA LEU A 293 -8.36 0.79 4.97
C LEU A 293 -9.16 -0.21 4.14
N THR A 294 -8.44 -1.00 3.36
CA THR A 294 -8.95 -2.14 2.59
C THR A 294 -7.91 -3.26 2.65
N ARG A 295 -8.34 -4.52 2.64
CA ARG A 295 -7.45 -5.68 2.73
C ARG A 295 -6.31 -5.60 1.69
N GLY A 296 -5.09 -5.78 2.14
CA GLY A 296 -3.87 -5.76 1.32
C GLY A 296 -3.34 -4.36 0.96
N ARG A 297 -4.04 -3.28 1.37
CA ARG A 297 -3.62 -1.90 1.07
C ARG A 297 -3.44 -1.11 2.36
N THR A 298 -2.18 -0.93 2.76
CA THR A 298 -1.81 -0.22 3.97
C THR A 298 -1.89 1.30 3.79
N ILE A 299 -2.04 2.02 4.90
CA ILE A 299 -1.95 3.49 4.89
C ILE A 299 -0.59 3.94 4.36
N ARG A 300 0.51 3.25 4.71
CA ARG A 300 1.85 3.51 4.15
C ARG A 300 1.81 3.57 2.61
N ASN A 301 1.25 2.57 1.97
CA ASN A 301 1.21 2.48 0.52
C ASN A 301 0.36 3.57 -0.12
N LEU A 302 -0.77 3.91 0.52
CA LEU A 302 -1.61 5.03 0.08
C LEU A 302 -0.87 6.37 0.18
N LEU A 303 -0.06 6.58 1.23
CA LEU A 303 0.76 7.79 1.37
C LEU A 303 1.90 7.84 0.34
N ILE A 304 2.56 6.71 0.03
CA ILE A 304 3.57 6.63 -1.02
C ILE A 304 2.95 7.02 -2.38
N LEU A 305 1.78 6.45 -2.69
CA LEU A 305 1.05 6.77 -3.90
C LEU A 305 0.65 8.25 -3.96
N LEU A 306 0.18 8.80 -2.84
CA LEU A 306 -0.17 10.21 -2.74
C LEU A 306 1.06 11.12 -2.91
N ALA A 307 2.19 10.79 -2.26
CA ALA A 307 3.45 11.54 -2.39
C ALA A 307 3.96 11.59 -3.83
N LEU A 308 3.76 10.50 -4.59
CA LEU A 308 4.07 10.44 -6.01
C LEU A 308 3.19 11.40 -6.82
N LEU A 309 1.92 11.54 -6.48
CA LEU A 309 0.90 12.21 -7.29
C LEU A 309 0.66 13.66 -6.90
N LEU A 310 0.91 14.05 -5.65
CA LEU A 310 0.69 15.43 -5.18
C LEU A 310 1.53 16.44 -5.97
N ARG A 311 0.86 17.53 -6.36
CA ARG A 311 1.47 18.69 -7.04
C ARG A 311 0.97 19.97 -6.39
N GLN A 312 1.87 20.95 -6.23
CA GLN A 312 1.50 22.29 -5.75
C GLN A 312 1.10 23.26 -6.85
N ASP A 313 1.47 22.95 -8.09
CA ASP A 313 1.22 23.78 -9.27
C ASP A 313 -0.13 23.48 -9.96
N MET A 314 -1.06 22.82 -9.25
CA MET A 314 -2.40 22.55 -9.76
C MET A 314 -3.14 23.88 -9.99
N LYS A 315 -3.31 24.25 -11.27
CA LYS A 315 -4.12 25.39 -11.67
C LYS A 315 -5.60 25.02 -11.62
N ASP A 316 -6.46 26.02 -11.39
CA ASP A 316 -7.90 25.87 -11.46
C ASP A 316 -8.32 25.17 -12.77
N GLY A 317 -9.12 24.12 -12.64
CA GLY A 317 -9.65 23.34 -13.76
C GLY A 317 -8.91 22.05 -14.11
N VAL A 318 -7.78 21.73 -13.46
CA VAL A 318 -7.15 20.40 -13.59
C VAL A 318 -7.83 19.46 -12.58
N PRO A 319 -8.34 18.29 -13.01
CA PRO A 319 -8.92 17.33 -12.07
C PRO A 319 -7.93 16.91 -11.01
N SER A 320 -8.42 16.73 -9.77
CA SER A 320 -7.64 16.14 -8.68
C SER A 320 -7.07 14.80 -9.12
N SER A 321 -5.77 14.59 -8.87
CA SER A 321 -5.11 13.31 -9.17
C SER A 321 -5.72 12.18 -8.36
N VAL A 322 -6.17 12.47 -7.14
CA VAL A 322 -6.85 11.50 -6.25
C VAL A 322 -8.22 11.13 -6.80
N GLN A 323 -9.02 12.10 -7.28
CA GLN A 323 -10.32 11.82 -7.84
C GLN A 323 -10.19 10.97 -9.11
N ALA A 324 -9.29 11.33 -10.02
CA ALA A 324 -9.05 10.57 -11.23
C ALA A 324 -8.62 9.11 -10.93
N MET A 325 -7.77 8.91 -9.92
CA MET A 325 -7.38 7.57 -9.47
C MET A 325 -8.53 6.80 -8.82
N ARG A 326 -9.34 7.46 -7.99
CA ARG A 326 -10.50 6.84 -7.34
C ARG A 326 -11.44 6.23 -8.37
N GLU A 327 -11.70 6.97 -9.45
CA GLU A 327 -12.57 6.51 -10.54
C GLU A 327 -11.91 5.39 -11.34
N TYR A 328 -10.65 5.55 -11.74
CA TYR A 328 -9.94 4.61 -12.58
C TYR A 328 -9.67 3.28 -11.85
N TYR A 329 -9.15 3.34 -10.63
CA TYR A 329 -8.78 2.15 -9.85
C TYR A 329 -9.89 1.62 -8.94
N LYS A 330 -11.06 2.24 -8.96
CA LYS A 330 -12.21 1.85 -8.12
C LYS A 330 -11.82 1.71 -6.64
N PHE A 331 -11.17 2.72 -6.10
CA PHE A 331 -10.88 2.75 -4.66
C PHE A 331 -12.17 2.76 -3.85
N SER A 332 -12.12 2.13 -2.68
CA SER A 332 -13.23 2.19 -1.74
C SER A 332 -13.51 3.65 -1.29
N ASN A 333 -14.69 3.90 -0.77
CA ASN A 333 -15.03 5.22 -0.24
C ASN A 333 -14.05 5.65 0.87
N LEU A 334 -13.69 4.71 1.76
CA LEU A 334 -12.74 4.99 2.84
C LEU A 334 -11.36 5.44 2.32
N GLU A 335 -10.83 4.76 1.31
CA GLU A 335 -9.54 5.11 0.70
C GLU A 335 -9.63 6.45 -0.04
N GLY A 336 -10.68 6.63 -0.83
CA GLY A 336 -10.89 7.87 -1.57
C GLY A 336 -11.05 9.08 -0.65
N ASP A 337 -11.85 8.96 0.41
CA ASP A 337 -12.07 10.03 1.37
C ASP A 337 -10.80 10.34 2.18
N PHE A 338 -10.03 9.30 2.54
CA PHE A 338 -8.72 9.44 3.20
C PHE A 338 -7.74 10.23 2.34
N LEU A 339 -7.53 9.82 1.08
CA LEU A 339 -6.61 10.47 0.15
C LEU A 339 -7.06 11.90 -0.19
N SER A 340 -8.36 12.10 -0.45
CA SER A 340 -8.90 13.42 -0.78
C SER A 340 -8.79 14.41 0.39
N SER A 341 -8.95 13.95 1.64
CA SER A 341 -8.80 14.82 2.82
C SER A 341 -7.38 15.37 2.94
N ILE A 342 -6.36 14.53 2.67
CA ILE A 342 -4.96 14.96 2.68
C ILE A 342 -4.66 15.87 1.48
N GLU A 343 -5.10 15.50 0.27
CA GLU A 343 -4.87 16.31 -0.94
C GLU A 343 -5.47 17.72 -0.78
N ASN A 344 -6.73 17.82 -0.35
CA ASN A 344 -7.41 19.10 -0.13
C ASN A 344 -6.71 19.96 0.92
N ALA A 345 -6.23 19.35 2.01
CA ALA A 345 -5.48 20.07 3.04
C ALA A 345 -4.11 20.53 2.51
N PHE A 346 -3.43 19.71 1.72
CA PHE A 346 -2.14 20.02 1.11
C PHE A 346 -2.23 21.18 0.10
N LEU A 347 -3.33 21.28 -0.64
CA LEU A 347 -3.59 22.34 -1.62
C LEU A 347 -4.18 23.62 -0.99
N SER A 348 -4.46 23.62 0.30
CA SER A 348 -5.04 24.77 0.98
C SER A 348 -4.02 25.88 1.26
N ASP A 349 -4.48 27.14 1.35
CA ASP A 349 -3.68 28.27 1.78
C ASP A 349 -3.03 28.05 3.16
N MET A 350 -3.66 27.22 3.98
CA MET A 350 -3.14 26.87 5.30
C MET A 350 -1.84 26.08 5.20
N PHE A 351 -1.73 25.11 4.29
CA PHE A 351 -0.47 24.38 4.10
C PHE A 351 0.62 25.31 3.52
N ILE A 352 0.25 26.25 2.65
CA ILE A 352 1.17 27.25 2.13
C ILE A 352 1.70 28.13 3.28
N SER A 353 0.82 28.59 4.17
CA SER A 353 1.19 29.41 5.34
C SER A 353 2.08 28.70 6.36
N ALA A 354 2.10 27.35 6.35
CA ALA A 354 2.95 26.56 7.22
C ALA A 354 4.44 26.86 7.07
N ARG A 355 4.85 27.38 5.91
CA ARG A 355 6.24 27.77 5.63
C ARG A 355 6.57 29.19 6.07
N GLU A 356 5.55 30.04 6.22
CA GLU A 356 5.71 31.45 6.50
C GLU A 356 5.75 31.72 8.01
N ARG A 357 4.96 30.99 8.79
CA ARG A 357 4.80 31.20 10.24
C ARG A 357 4.30 29.95 10.99
N ALA A 358 4.38 30.00 12.31
CA ALA A 358 3.70 29.04 13.17
C ALA A 358 2.18 29.18 13.06
N TRP A 359 1.47 28.07 13.12
CA TRP A 359 0.02 28.02 13.18
C TRP A 359 -0.50 28.38 14.59
N SER A 360 -1.65 29.03 14.64
CA SER A 360 -2.41 29.21 15.87
C SER A 360 -3.14 27.91 16.25
N ASP A 361 -3.52 27.78 17.53
CA ASP A 361 -4.32 26.65 18.02
C ASP A 361 -5.65 26.50 17.26
N LEU A 362 -6.26 27.62 16.84
CA LEU A 362 -7.47 27.61 16.03
C LEU A 362 -7.23 27.00 14.62
N GLU A 363 -6.11 27.34 13.99
CA GLU A 363 -5.75 26.77 12.69
C GLU A 363 -5.47 25.29 12.81
N VAL A 364 -4.76 24.87 13.85
CA VAL A 364 -4.52 23.46 14.15
C VAL A 364 -5.86 22.71 14.36
N TYR A 365 -6.78 23.27 15.15
CA TYR A 365 -8.10 22.70 15.35
C TYR A 365 -8.87 22.52 14.03
N LYS A 366 -8.94 23.56 13.21
CA LYS A 366 -9.63 23.52 11.91
C LYS A 366 -9.06 22.45 10.99
N LEU A 367 -7.73 22.33 10.95
CA LEU A 367 -7.04 21.31 10.15
C LEU A 367 -7.35 19.89 10.67
N LEU A 368 -7.31 19.70 11.99
CA LEU A 368 -7.68 18.42 12.62
C LEU A 368 -9.13 18.02 12.27
N LYS A 369 -10.06 18.96 12.29
CA LYS A 369 -11.46 18.72 11.90
C LYS A 369 -11.62 18.40 10.42
N GLN A 370 -10.81 19.00 9.54
CA GLN A 370 -10.82 18.76 8.11
C GLN A 370 -10.24 17.37 7.78
N VAL A 371 -9.08 17.04 8.34
CA VAL A 371 -8.30 15.85 7.97
C VAL A 371 -8.64 14.63 8.82
N LYS A 372 -9.11 14.83 10.06
CA LYS A 372 -9.55 13.77 10.99
C LYS A 372 -8.50 12.65 11.13
N THR A 373 -8.92 11.41 10.95
CA THR A 373 -8.07 10.23 11.09
C THR A 373 -6.90 10.17 10.10
N ALA A 374 -6.91 10.98 9.04
CA ALA A 374 -5.80 11.08 8.10
C ALA A 374 -4.72 12.12 8.54
N THR A 375 -4.89 12.75 9.71
CA THR A 375 -3.95 13.77 10.23
C THR A 375 -2.50 13.30 10.30
N PRO A 376 -2.15 12.11 10.83
CA PRO A 376 -0.75 11.67 10.80
C PRO A 376 -0.20 11.53 9.38
N GLY A 377 -1.02 11.04 8.46
CA GLY A 377 -0.64 10.94 7.03
C GLY A 377 -0.36 12.30 6.40
N PHE A 378 -1.23 13.29 6.65
CA PHE A 378 -1.01 14.67 6.19
C PHE A 378 0.29 15.25 6.75
N ALA A 379 0.55 15.08 8.04
CA ALA A 379 1.77 15.59 8.67
C ALA A 379 3.02 14.93 8.09
N LEU A 380 3.00 13.60 7.88
CA LEU A 380 4.12 12.87 7.25
C LEU A 380 4.38 13.33 5.81
N ILE A 381 3.32 13.56 5.01
CA ILE A 381 3.44 14.14 3.66
C ILE A 381 4.04 15.55 3.73
N GLY A 382 3.60 16.38 4.68
CA GLY A 382 4.13 17.73 4.87
C GLY A 382 5.61 17.76 5.28
N LEU A 383 6.03 16.81 6.13
CA LEU A 383 7.44 16.62 6.49
C LEU A 383 8.28 16.15 5.29
N ALA A 384 7.79 15.14 4.55
CA ALA A 384 8.46 14.63 3.36
C ALA A 384 8.59 15.69 2.26
N PHE A 385 7.58 16.54 2.13
CA PHE A 385 7.65 17.71 1.24
C PHE A 385 8.75 18.68 1.66
N ALA A 386 8.85 19.00 2.96
CA ALA A 386 9.87 19.91 3.46
C ALA A 386 11.28 19.33 3.24
N ASP A 387 11.50 18.06 3.56
CA ASP A 387 12.79 17.38 3.38
C ASP A 387 13.19 17.27 1.89
N ALA A 388 12.23 17.13 0.99
CA ALA A 388 12.49 16.94 -0.44
C ALA A 388 12.68 18.25 -1.21
N GLU A 389 12.01 19.35 -0.80
CA GLU A 389 11.84 20.55 -1.64
C GLU A 389 12.31 21.86 -0.99
N LEU A 390 12.51 21.90 0.33
CA LEU A 390 12.95 23.10 1.03
C LEU A 390 14.42 23.03 1.45
N GLU A 391 15.10 24.16 1.46
CA GLU A 391 16.44 24.26 2.02
C GLU A 391 16.38 24.03 3.54
N GLN A 392 17.09 23.05 4.06
CA GLN A 392 17.03 22.62 5.48
C GLN A 392 17.34 23.73 6.50
N ASP A 393 18.19 24.70 6.13
CA ASP A 393 18.53 25.84 6.99
C ASP A 393 17.55 27.01 6.85
N SER A 394 16.62 26.95 5.91
CA SER A 394 15.65 28.02 5.66
C SER A 394 14.63 28.17 6.79
N GLN A 395 14.10 29.39 6.95
CA GLN A 395 13.00 29.62 7.89
C GLN A 395 11.73 28.88 7.49
N ALA A 396 11.50 28.73 6.18
CA ALA A 396 10.36 27.98 5.64
C ALA A 396 10.41 26.49 6.05
N TYR A 397 11.58 25.86 5.99
CA TYR A 397 11.76 24.47 6.47
C TYR A 397 11.47 24.37 7.98
N LYS A 398 12.05 25.26 8.79
CA LYS A 398 11.88 25.26 10.25
C LYS A 398 10.41 25.45 10.64
N ASN A 399 9.72 26.41 10.03
CA ASN A 399 8.31 26.65 10.28
C ASN A 399 7.45 25.45 9.90
N ASN A 400 7.68 24.86 8.72
CA ASN A 400 6.95 23.66 8.28
C ASN A 400 7.18 22.50 9.24
N LEU A 401 8.44 22.26 9.63
CA LEU A 401 8.79 21.20 10.56
C LEU A 401 8.09 21.36 11.92
N GLU A 402 8.09 22.56 12.50
CA GLU A 402 7.42 22.86 13.77
C GLU A 402 5.90 22.66 13.66
N ASN A 403 5.28 23.14 12.59
CA ASN A 403 3.84 22.98 12.37
C ASN A 403 3.43 21.52 12.22
N MET A 404 4.16 20.72 11.43
CA MET A 404 3.84 19.31 11.22
C MET A 404 4.06 18.47 12.48
N LEU A 405 5.15 18.71 13.21
CA LEU A 405 5.40 18.02 14.49
C LEU A 405 4.42 18.46 15.57
N GLY A 406 4.06 19.73 15.64
CA GLY A 406 3.01 20.24 16.54
C GLY A 406 1.65 19.62 16.26
N LEU A 407 1.32 19.44 14.98
CA LEU A 407 0.10 18.76 14.55
C LEU A 407 0.07 17.28 15.00
N LEU A 408 1.20 16.55 14.83
CA LEU A 408 1.33 15.17 15.31
C LEU A 408 1.21 15.09 16.83
N SER A 409 1.86 16.00 17.59
CA SER A 409 1.74 16.05 19.04
C SER A 409 0.29 16.23 19.47
N THR A 410 -0.39 17.24 18.90
CA THR A 410 -1.79 17.50 19.20
C THR A 410 -2.68 16.31 18.85
N TRP A 411 -2.43 15.63 17.73
CA TRP A 411 -3.19 14.46 17.33
C TRP A 411 -3.02 13.30 18.31
N PHE A 412 -1.79 12.94 18.65
CA PHE A 412 -1.56 11.80 19.56
C PHE A 412 -1.97 12.08 21.00
N GLU A 413 -1.95 13.34 21.43
CA GLU A 413 -2.41 13.73 22.77
C GLU A 413 -3.93 13.92 22.83
N ARG A 414 -4.54 14.54 21.81
CA ARG A 414 -5.90 15.08 21.87
C ARG A 414 -6.79 14.69 20.66
N GLY A 415 -6.30 13.87 19.73
CA GLY A 415 -7.06 13.52 18.52
C GLY A 415 -8.41 12.85 18.81
N HIS A 416 -8.54 12.18 19.97
CA HIS A 416 -9.81 11.60 20.41
C HIS A 416 -10.91 12.67 20.62
N GLU A 417 -10.54 13.90 21.00
CA GLU A 417 -11.48 15.03 21.16
C GLU A 417 -12.08 15.46 19.81
N ILE A 418 -11.34 15.22 18.70
CA ILE A 418 -11.79 15.51 17.33
C ILE A 418 -12.67 14.39 16.77
N VAL A 419 -12.29 13.13 17.04
CA VAL A 419 -13.00 11.95 16.47
C VAL A 419 -14.29 11.67 17.22
N LYS A 420 -14.29 11.83 18.55
CA LYS A 420 -15.44 11.60 19.43
C LYS A 420 -15.49 12.69 20.50
N PRO A 421 -15.88 13.93 20.15
CA PRO A 421 -15.90 15.02 21.08
C PRO A 421 -16.88 14.74 22.25
N GLN A 422 -16.39 14.94 23.46
CA GLN A 422 -17.24 14.92 24.66
C GLN A 422 -17.68 16.36 24.96
N LEU A 423 -18.84 16.71 24.42
CA LEU A 423 -19.39 18.06 24.59
C LEU A 423 -19.89 18.27 26.03
N LEU A 424 -19.64 19.46 26.58
CA LEU A 424 -20.22 19.89 27.86
C LEU A 424 -21.74 20.02 27.77
N MET A 425 -22.24 20.42 26.60
CA MET A 425 -23.66 20.47 26.28
C MET A 425 -23.86 19.86 24.88
N ASP A 426 -24.69 18.84 24.80
CA ASP A 426 -25.12 18.28 23.52
C ASP A 426 -26.30 19.08 22.92
N GLY A 427 -26.80 18.68 21.78
CA GLY A 427 -27.88 19.39 21.10
C GLY A 427 -29.16 19.50 21.92
N ASP A 428 -29.48 18.45 22.68
CA ASP A 428 -30.67 18.43 23.54
C ASP A 428 -30.51 19.38 24.73
N ALA A 429 -29.33 19.39 25.36
CA ALA A 429 -29.02 20.34 26.45
C ALA A 429 -29.02 21.79 25.95
N ILE A 430 -28.49 22.08 24.77
CA ILE A 430 -28.51 23.41 24.17
C ILE A 430 -29.95 23.85 23.89
N MET A 431 -30.79 23.01 23.29
CA MET A 431 -32.19 23.30 23.01
C MET A 431 -32.96 23.56 24.30
N HIS A 432 -32.74 22.77 25.34
CA HIS A 432 -33.40 22.94 26.64
C HIS A 432 -32.98 24.25 27.30
N TYR A 433 -31.70 24.61 27.28
CA TYR A 433 -31.16 25.82 27.87
C TYR A 433 -31.63 27.08 27.13
N SER A 434 -31.47 27.10 25.80
CA SER A 434 -31.73 28.28 24.96
C SER A 434 -33.17 28.45 24.54
N HIS A 435 -34.04 27.48 24.81
CA HIS A 435 -35.44 27.41 24.35
C HIS A 435 -35.59 27.47 22.81
N LEU A 436 -34.55 27.11 22.05
CA LEU A 436 -34.59 27.06 20.61
C LEU A 436 -35.21 25.74 20.10
N ALA A 437 -35.91 25.82 18.97
CA ALA A 437 -36.39 24.64 18.28
C ALA A 437 -35.23 23.94 17.51
N PRO A 438 -35.33 22.62 17.26
CA PRO A 438 -34.37 21.92 16.43
C PRO A 438 -34.16 22.60 15.07
N GLY A 439 -32.92 22.87 14.70
CA GLY A 439 -32.62 23.53 13.44
C GLY A 439 -31.11 23.78 13.24
N PRO A 440 -30.74 24.40 12.12
CA PRO A 440 -29.32 24.66 11.78
C PRO A 440 -28.54 25.43 12.83
N ILE A 441 -29.22 26.36 13.56
CA ILE A 441 -28.63 27.16 14.63
C ILE A 441 -28.04 26.28 15.75
N ILE A 442 -28.73 25.17 16.09
CA ILE A 442 -28.23 24.24 17.11
C ILE A 442 -26.94 23.59 16.63
N GLY A 443 -26.84 23.19 15.33
CA GLY A 443 -25.63 22.67 14.75
C GLY A 443 -24.46 23.66 14.80
N GLU A 444 -24.71 24.92 14.45
CA GLU A 444 -23.72 26.00 14.53
C GLU A 444 -23.24 26.26 15.99
N LEU A 445 -24.13 26.21 16.95
CA LEU A 445 -23.77 26.37 18.35
C LEU A 445 -22.93 25.18 18.86
N ILE A 446 -23.26 23.96 18.42
CA ILE A 446 -22.48 22.76 18.77
C ILE A 446 -21.06 22.90 18.22
N GLU A 447 -20.90 23.28 16.94
CA GLU A 447 -19.59 23.44 16.32
C GLU A 447 -18.74 24.52 17.02
N LYS A 448 -19.35 25.67 17.33
CA LYS A 448 -18.67 26.74 18.06
C LYS A 448 -18.29 26.34 19.49
N LEU A 449 -19.17 25.61 20.18
CA LEU A 449 -18.92 25.11 21.54
C LEU A 449 -17.77 24.09 21.53
N GLU A 450 -17.76 23.19 20.56
CA GLU A 450 -16.70 22.20 20.39
C GLU A 450 -15.35 22.89 20.15
N GLU A 451 -15.29 23.88 19.25
CA GLU A 451 -14.11 24.70 19.01
C GLU A 451 -13.60 25.38 20.28
N ALA A 452 -14.51 26.04 20.99
CA ALA A 452 -14.17 26.76 22.21
C ALA A 452 -13.72 25.84 23.37
N GLN A 453 -14.28 24.63 23.47
CA GLN A 453 -13.80 23.59 24.38
C GLN A 453 -12.39 23.10 24.01
N PHE A 454 -12.17 22.80 22.73
CA PHE A 454 -10.86 22.36 22.26
C PHE A 454 -9.79 23.42 22.52
N LEU A 455 -10.09 24.69 22.29
CA LEU A 455 -9.19 25.81 22.55
C LEU A 455 -9.02 26.13 24.07
N GLY A 456 -9.75 25.43 24.92
CA GLY A 456 -9.68 25.60 26.37
C GLY A 456 -10.28 26.90 26.90
N THR A 457 -11.05 27.63 26.08
CA THR A 457 -11.76 28.86 26.49
C THR A 457 -13.02 28.54 27.33
N ILE A 458 -13.58 27.34 27.13
CA ILE A 458 -14.71 26.80 27.88
C ILE A 458 -14.28 25.48 28.53
N LYS A 459 -14.51 25.37 29.86
CA LYS A 459 -14.04 24.21 30.65
C LYS A 459 -15.14 23.58 31.52
N ASN A 460 -16.28 24.22 31.64
CA ASN A 460 -17.42 23.75 32.44
C ASN A 460 -18.74 24.22 31.85
N ILE A 461 -19.86 23.68 32.39
CA ILE A 461 -21.21 23.95 31.90
C ILE A 461 -21.57 25.42 32.03
N ASP A 462 -21.26 26.09 33.16
CA ASP A 462 -21.58 27.50 33.37
C ASP A 462 -20.94 28.40 32.30
N GLN A 463 -19.70 28.09 31.89
CA GLN A 463 -19.02 28.80 30.79
C GLN A 463 -19.65 28.49 29.45
N ALA A 464 -20.13 27.27 29.24
CA ALA A 464 -20.81 26.87 28.02
C ALA A 464 -22.16 27.61 27.87
N GLU A 465 -22.92 27.71 28.92
CA GLU A 465 -24.19 28.49 28.97
C GLU A 465 -23.96 29.98 28.67
N ALA A 466 -23.00 30.60 29.36
CA ALA A 466 -22.64 32.00 29.10
C ALA A 466 -22.13 32.23 27.64
N PHE A 467 -21.45 31.26 27.08
CA PHE A 467 -20.99 31.32 25.68
C PHE A 467 -22.18 31.25 24.71
N ILE A 468 -23.13 30.34 24.95
CA ILE A 468 -24.35 30.23 24.16
C ILE A 468 -25.13 31.54 24.16
N ASP A 469 -25.31 32.16 25.34
CA ASP A 469 -25.98 33.46 25.46
C ASP A 469 -25.32 34.55 24.62
N GLN A 470 -23.97 34.57 24.58
CA GLN A 470 -23.21 35.52 23.76
C GLN A 470 -23.37 35.26 22.24
N GLN A 471 -23.63 34.02 21.82
CA GLN A 471 -23.79 33.70 20.40
C GLN A 471 -25.22 33.99 19.90
N LEU A 472 -26.20 34.14 20.82
CA LEU A 472 -27.59 34.39 20.49
C LEU A 472 -27.98 35.89 20.53
N VAL A 473 -27.07 36.76 20.97
CA VAL A 473 -27.21 38.24 20.94
C VAL A 473 -26.71 38.75 19.59
#